data_76149904436760e883a468a8e69951a4
#
_entry.id   76149904436760e883a468a8e69951a4
#
_cell.length_a   1.000
_cell.length_b   1.000
_cell.length_c   1.000
_cell.angle_alpha   90.00
_cell.angle_beta   90.00
_cell.angle_gamma   90.00
#
_symmetry.space_group_name_H-M   'P 1'
#
loop_
_entity.id
_entity.type
_entity.pdbx_description
1 polymer ?
#
loop_
_entity_poly.entity_id
_entity_poly.type
_entity_poly.pdbx_seq_one_letter_code
_entity_poly.pdbx_strand_id
1 'polypeptide(L)'
;MGYKATQKQFIIKENTIITPDNFGSWELINYGTNPVVINETIVLQQNEKYKVELDSDVIFESSINIKFDTTTAGSNRAAIILFYVKPI
;
A
#
# COMPACT_ATOMS: atom_id res chain seq x y z
N MET A 1 22.81 18.54 -4.19
CA MET A 1 21.90 17.79 -5.09
C MET A 1 20.59 17.56 -4.38
N GLY A 2 19.48 17.86 -5.01
CA GLY A 2 18.16 17.70 -4.42
C GLY A 2 17.40 16.52 -5.01
N TYR A 3 16.26 16.23 -4.41
CA TYR A 3 15.33 15.20 -4.88
C TYR A 3 13.95 15.81 -5.10
N LYS A 4 13.26 15.29 -6.08
CA LYS A 4 11.86 15.63 -6.34
C LYS A 4 10.98 14.48 -5.90
N ALA A 5 10.03 14.73 -5.01
CA ALA A 5 9.11 13.73 -4.51
C ALA A 5 7.76 13.86 -5.18
N THR A 6 7.19 12.74 -5.59
CA THR A 6 5.82 12.65 -6.09
C THR A 6 5.14 11.45 -5.46
N GLN A 7 3.81 11.45 -5.47
CA GLN A 7 3.06 10.31 -4.96
C GLN A 7 1.92 9.94 -5.90
N LYS A 8 1.56 8.67 -5.89
CA LYS A 8 0.36 8.15 -6.55
C LYS A 8 -0.52 7.51 -5.49
N GLN A 9 -1.83 7.68 -5.63
CA GLN A 9 -2.82 7.13 -4.72
C GLN A 9 -3.84 6.32 -5.50
N PHE A 10 -4.18 5.15 -4.98
CA PHE A 10 -5.17 4.26 -5.59
C PHE A 10 -6.17 3.79 -4.55
N ILE A 11 -7.44 3.73 -4.94
CA ILE A 11 -8.47 3.06 -4.15
C ILE A 11 -8.56 1.62 -4.61
N ILE A 12 -8.50 0.68 -3.67
CA ILE A 12 -8.51 -0.75 -3.92
C ILE A 12 -9.81 -1.33 -3.34
N LYS A 13 -10.57 -2.03 -4.16
CA LYS A 13 -11.83 -2.68 -3.76
C LYS A 13 -11.83 -4.17 -4.04
N GLU A 14 -10.79 -4.69 -4.65
CA GLU A 14 -10.64 -6.09 -5.01
C GLU A 14 -9.24 -6.58 -4.64
N ASN A 15 -9.08 -7.88 -4.48
CA ASN A 15 -7.77 -8.47 -4.27
C ASN A 15 -6.84 -8.05 -5.40
N THR A 16 -5.65 -7.59 -5.05
CA THR A 16 -4.73 -6.95 -5.98
C THR A 16 -3.29 -7.26 -5.59
N ILE A 17 -2.42 -7.32 -6.58
CA ILE A 17 -0.98 -7.39 -6.36
C ILE A 17 -0.37 -6.13 -6.95
N ILE A 18 0.31 -5.36 -6.11
CA ILE A 18 1.08 -4.21 -6.56
C ILE A 18 2.48 -4.69 -6.87
N THR A 19 2.88 -4.59 -8.13
CA THR A 19 4.22 -4.98 -8.56
C THR A 19 5.19 -3.82 -8.38
N PRO A 20 6.49 -4.11 -8.20
CA PRO A 20 7.50 -3.05 -8.11
C PRO A 20 7.46 -2.13 -9.35
N ASP A 21 7.50 -0.83 -9.13
CA ASP A 21 7.41 0.18 -10.19
C ASP A 21 8.21 1.44 -9.81
N ASN A 22 9.43 1.26 -9.38
CA ASN A 22 10.35 2.36 -9.03
C ASN A 22 9.83 3.29 -7.93
N PHE A 23 8.93 2.83 -7.08
CA PHE A 23 8.54 3.57 -5.88
C PHE A 23 9.39 3.12 -4.68
N GLY A 24 9.51 4.00 -3.70
CA GLY A 24 10.19 3.70 -2.44
C GLY A 24 9.19 3.40 -1.33
N SER A 25 9.01 4.36 -0.44
CA SER A 25 8.06 4.24 0.67
C SER A 25 6.63 4.08 0.18
N TRP A 26 5.81 3.41 0.97
CA TRP A 26 4.39 3.26 0.67
C TRP A 26 3.58 3.11 1.95
N GLU A 27 2.29 3.36 1.84
CA GLU A 27 1.36 3.26 2.96
C GLU A 27 0.04 2.68 2.47
N LEU A 28 -0.53 1.76 3.23
CA LEU A 28 -1.85 1.19 2.97
C LEU A 28 -2.76 1.46 4.15
N ILE A 29 -3.96 1.98 3.86
CA ILE A 29 -4.96 2.31 4.87
C ILE A 29 -6.24 1.52 4.54
N ASN A 30 -6.77 0.80 5.52
CA ASN A 30 -8.04 0.10 5.36
C ASN A 30 -9.20 0.99 5.80
N TYR A 31 -10.07 1.38 4.85
CA TYR A 31 -11.26 2.17 5.12
C TYR A 31 -12.54 1.32 5.18
N GLY A 32 -12.49 0.10 4.68
CA GLY A 32 -13.65 -0.80 4.66
C GLY A 32 -13.81 -1.58 5.95
N THR A 33 -14.95 -2.26 6.09
CA THR A 33 -15.23 -3.10 7.25
C THR A 33 -14.60 -4.48 7.14
N ASN A 34 -14.32 -4.97 5.93
CA ASN A 34 -13.58 -6.22 5.76
C ASN A 34 -12.10 -5.99 6.06
N PRO A 35 -11.47 -6.88 6.85
CA PRO A 35 -10.03 -6.78 7.09
C PRO A 35 -9.23 -6.89 5.79
N VAL A 36 -8.09 -6.21 5.75
CA VAL A 36 -7.14 -6.30 4.65
C VAL A 36 -5.94 -7.12 5.12
N VAL A 37 -5.52 -8.08 4.31
CA VAL A 37 -4.36 -8.92 4.60
C VAL A 37 -3.26 -8.59 3.60
N ILE A 38 -2.11 -8.16 4.12
CA ILE A 38 -0.94 -7.81 3.32
C ILE A 38 0.05 -8.95 3.40
N ASN A 39 0.46 -9.47 2.23
CA ASN A 39 1.48 -10.51 2.11
C ASN A 39 1.20 -11.72 3.03
N GLU A 40 -0.07 -12.06 3.19
CA GLU A 40 -0.56 -13.21 3.96
C GLU A 40 -0.27 -13.17 5.47
N THR A 41 0.35 -12.10 5.98
CA THR A 41 0.77 -12.04 7.38
C THR A 41 0.29 -10.82 8.16
N ILE A 42 0.13 -9.68 7.50
CA ILE A 42 -0.23 -8.43 8.15
C ILE A 42 -1.72 -8.19 7.96
N VAL A 43 -2.47 -8.11 9.06
CA VAL A 43 -3.92 -7.90 9.01
C VAL A 43 -4.24 -6.50 9.51
N LEU A 44 -4.95 -5.72 8.67
CA LEU A 44 -5.42 -4.39 9.01
C LEU A 44 -6.93 -4.42 9.20
N GLN A 45 -7.38 -4.04 10.38
CA GLN A 45 -8.80 -3.81 10.66
C GLN A 45 -9.21 -2.45 10.11
N GLN A 46 -10.50 -2.13 10.19
CA GLN A 46 -11.01 -0.86 9.71
C GLN A 46 -10.26 0.31 10.36
N ASN A 47 -9.86 1.29 9.55
CA ASN A 47 -9.11 2.49 9.93
C ASN A 47 -7.68 2.24 10.41
N GLU A 48 -7.17 1.02 10.30
CA GLU A 48 -5.76 0.75 10.55
C GLU A 48 -4.93 0.98 9.29
N LYS A 49 -3.66 1.32 9.49
CA LYS A 49 -2.72 1.55 8.39
C LYS A 49 -1.40 0.84 8.62
N TYR A 50 -0.73 0.53 7.53
CA TYR A 50 0.61 -0.05 7.53
C TYR A 50 1.50 0.80 6.61
N LYS A 51 2.63 1.23 7.14
CA LYS A 51 3.55 2.10 6.42
C LYS A 51 4.93 1.48 6.35
N VAL A 52 5.52 1.53 5.16
CA VAL A 52 6.93 1.15 4.94
C VAL A 52 7.69 2.42 4.59
N GLU A 53 8.61 2.82 5.46
CA GLU A 53 9.45 3.99 5.24
C GLU A 53 10.85 3.56 4.80
N LEU A 54 11.29 4.09 3.68
CA LEU A 54 12.60 3.84 3.11
C LEU A 54 13.33 5.17 2.91
N ASP A 55 14.65 5.12 2.90
CA ASP A 55 15.46 6.28 2.55
C ASP A 55 15.16 6.73 1.12
N SER A 56 15.40 7.99 0.82
CA SER A 56 15.01 8.63 -0.44
C SER A 56 15.62 8.00 -1.69
N ASP A 57 16.74 7.29 -1.54
CA ASP A 57 17.44 6.63 -2.64
C ASP A 57 17.16 5.11 -2.72
N VAL A 58 16.25 4.60 -1.90
CA VAL A 58 15.94 3.17 -1.83
C VAL A 58 14.62 2.90 -2.54
N ILE A 59 14.64 1.91 -3.43
CA ILE A 59 13.47 1.47 -4.17
C ILE A 59 12.93 0.19 -3.55
N PHE A 60 11.61 0.11 -3.39
CA PHE A 60 10.95 -1.10 -2.92
C PHE A 60 10.83 -2.09 -4.06
N GLU A 61 11.43 -3.28 -3.92
CA GLU A 61 11.52 -4.25 -5.00
C GLU A 61 10.67 -5.51 -4.79
N SER A 62 9.84 -5.54 -3.78
CA SER A 62 8.96 -6.68 -3.52
C SER A 62 7.54 -6.39 -4.01
N SER A 63 6.80 -7.43 -4.37
CA SER A 63 5.39 -7.30 -4.65
C SER A 63 4.61 -7.14 -3.35
N ILE A 64 3.52 -6.36 -3.40
CA ILE A 64 2.60 -6.19 -2.29
C ILE A 64 1.32 -6.92 -2.62
N ASN A 65 1.06 -8.03 -1.94
CA ASN A 65 -0.15 -8.81 -2.15
C ASN A 65 -1.23 -8.33 -1.18
N ILE A 66 -2.32 -7.81 -1.72
CA ILE A 66 -3.42 -7.22 -0.94
C ILE A 66 -4.67 -8.07 -1.14
N LYS A 67 -5.15 -8.66 -0.06
CA LYS A 67 -6.37 -9.49 -0.06
C LYS A 67 -7.34 -8.96 0.97
N PHE A 68 -8.62 -9.01 0.65
CA PHE A 68 -9.69 -8.71 1.59
C PHE A 68 -10.23 -10.00 2.20
N ASP A 69 -10.41 -10.01 3.51
CA ASP A 69 -11.07 -11.11 4.21
C ASP A 69 -12.58 -10.90 4.10
N THR A 70 -13.21 -11.71 3.26
CA THR A 70 -14.64 -11.64 2.99
C THR A 70 -15.44 -12.75 3.66
N THR A 71 -14.88 -13.39 4.68
CA THR A 71 -15.57 -14.46 5.41
C THR A 71 -16.81 -13.96 6.15
N THR A 72 -16.83 -12.67 6.50
CA THR A 72 -18.00 -12.00 7.06
C THR A 72 -18.47 -10.94 6.05
N ALA A 73 -19.77 -10.72 5.95
CA ALA A 73 -20.33 -9.69 5.08
C ALA A 73 -19.82 -8.31 5.51
N GLY A 74 -19.33 -7.53 4.53
CA GLY A 74 -18.77 -6.22 4.79
C GLY A 74 -18.36 -5.54 3.50
N SER A 75 -17.64 -4.44 3.61
CA SER A 75 -17.17 -3.65 2.47
C SER A 75 -15.66 -3.76 2.28
N ASN A 76 -15.24 -3.85 1.03
CA ASN A 76 -13.84 -3.80 0.65
C ASN A 76 -13.50 -2.38 0.23
N ARG A 77 -12.62 -1.73 0.96
CA ARG A 77 -12.11 -0.42 0.56
C ARG A 77 -10.79 -0.13 1.26
N ALA A 78 -9.76 0.06 0.48
CA ALA A 78 -8.45 0.46 0.98
C ALA A 78 -7.86 1.52 0.07
N ALA A 79 -6.93 2.29 0.59
CA ALA A 79 -6.14 3.23 -0.21
C ALA A 79 -4.68 2.89 -0.06
N ILE A 80 -3.96 2.84 -1.16
CA ILE A 80 -2.51 2.71 -1.15
C ILE A 80 -1.89 3.98 -1.69
N ILE A 81 -0.83 4.44 -1.03
CA ILE A 81 -0.06 5.61 -1.42
C ILE A 81 1.36 5.15 -1.72
N LEU A 82 1.81 5.40 -2.94
CA LEU A 82 3.16 5.06 -3.38
C LEU A 82 3.96 6.37 -3.53
N PHE A 83 5.14 6.39 -2.93
CA PHE A 83 6.01 7.57 -2.95
C PHE A 83 7.17 7.36 -3.91
N TYR A 84 7.32 8.29 -4.83
CA TYR A 84 8.38 8.28 -5.83
C TYR A 84 9.35 9.43 -5.55
N VAL A 85 10.63 9.14 -5.56
CA VAL A 85 11.68 10.14 -5.37
C VAL A 85 12.63 10.06 -6.56
N LYS A 86 12.89 11.21 -7.16
CA LYS A 86 13.81 11.32 -8.29
C LYS A 86 14.86 12.38 -7.99
N PRO A 87 16.13 12.17 -8.38
CA PRO A 87 17.12 13.24 -8.31
C PRO A 87 16.71 14.41 -9.23
N ILE A 88 16.98 15.59 -8.77
CA ILE A 88 16.75 16.80 -9.55
C ILE A 88 17.93 17.07 -10.45
#